data_52438df27a4572306b1d0290e02d2c48
#
_entry.id   52438df27a4572306b1d0290e02d2c48
#
_cell.length_a   1.000
_cell.length_b   1.000
_cell.length_c   1.000
_cell.angle_alpha   90.00
_cell.angle_beta   90.00
_cell.angle_gamma   90.00
#
_symmetry.space_group_name_H-M   'P 1'
#
loop_
_entity.id
_entity.type
_entity.pdbx_description
1 polymer ?
#
loop_
_entity_poly.entity_id
_entity_poly.type
_entity_poly.pdbx_seq_one_letter_code
_entity_poly.pdbx_strand_id
1 'polypeptide(L)'
;MDDAVKGCKRFLDRVWNLADQVTEEDGVSEKNAPIVHKTIKKVTDDIDTLKMNTAIAALMAMVNEFYSNGLSRGDFEALLLMLSPFAPHMVEELWEQKGFAAKYEGKMAMQCAWPEYDESKTVASSVEMAVQVSGKFKGTIIVPVDSDQDTVVEAAKASEKVAKAIAGMQIVKVIHVKNKLVNLIVK
;
A
#
# COMPACT_ATOMS: atom_id res chain seq x y z
N MET A 1 28.52 5.06 -10.32
CA MET A 1 27.54 5.28 -11.42
C MET A 1 26.81 3.98 -11.79
N ASP A 2 27.48 2.86 -11.88
CA ASP A 2 26.87 1.56 -12.26
C ASP A 2 25.77 1.07 -11.30
N ASP A 3 25.89 1.30 -10.00
CA ASP A 3 24.92 0.80 -9.03
C ASP A 3 23.57 1.51 -9.09
N ALA A 4 23.56 2.80 -9.42
CA ALA A 4 22.32 3.54 -9.63
C ALA A 4 21.56 3.04 -10.87
N VAL A 5 22.27 2.79 -11.97
CA VAL A 5 21.69 2.24 -13.21
C VAL A 5 21.14 0.84 -12.96
N LYS A 6 21.88 0.00 -12.24
CA LYS A 6 21.40 -1.35 -11.82
C LYS A 6 20.17 -1.27 -10.94
N GLY A 7 20.09 -0.28 -10.05
CA GLY A 7 18.92 -0.01 -9.23
C GLY A 7 17.68 0.33 -10.04
N CYS A 8 17.81 1.25 -11.01
CA CYS A 8 16.73 1.59 -11.93
C CYS A 8 16.30 0.41 -12.79
N LYS A 9 17.22 -0.34 -13.35
CA LYS A 9 16.89 -1.54 -14.12
C LYS A 9 16.11 -2.54 -13.27
N ARG A 10 16.57 -2.85 -12.07
CA ARG A 10 15.86 -3.76 -11.15
C ARG A 10 14.45 -3.27 -10.80
N PHE A 11 14.27 -1.96 -10.64
CA PHE A 11 12.95 -1.37 -10.44
C PHE A 11 12.03 -1.61 -11.63
N LEU A 12 12.49 -1.36 -12.85
CA LEU A 12 11.72 -1.60 -14.07
C LEU A 12 11.40 -3.09 -14.27
N ASP A 13 12.37 -3.99 -14.03
CA ASP A 13 12.15 -5.45 -14.05
C ASP A 13 11.04 -5.86 -13.05
N ARG A 14 11.01 -5.24 -11.87
CA ARG A 14 9.96 -5.48 -10.87
C ARG A 14 8.60 -4.97 -11.32
N VAL A 15 8.53 -3.78 -11.93
CA VAL A 15 7.26 -3.27 -12.49
C VAL A 15 6.74 -4.21 -13.57
N TRP A 16 7.61 -4.71 -14.45
CA TRP A 16 7.25 -5.68 -15.47
C TRP A 16 6.65 -6.96 -14.86
N ASN A 17 7.31 -7.52 -13.86
CA ASN A 17 6.85 -8.74 -13.19
C ASN A 17 5.56 -8.56 -12.37
N LEU A 18 5.23 -7.34 -11.94
CA LEU A 18 3.96 -7.05 -11.30
C LEU A 18 2.77 -7.26 -12.24
N ALA A 19 2.96 -7.08 -13.54
CA ALA A 19 1.90 -7.26 -14.51
C ALA A 19 1.23 -8.65 -14.45
N ASP A 20 1.99 -9.69 -14.08
CA ASP A 20 1.47 -11.06 -13.95
C ASP A 20 0.67 -11.28 -12.65
N GLN A 21 0.73 -10.34 -11.72
CA GLN A 21 0.07 -10.42 -10.41
C GLN A 21 -1.18 -9.54 -10.31
N VAL A 22 -1.50 -8.79 -11.37
CA VAL A 22 -2.66 -7.89 -11.41
C VAL A 22 -3.94 -8.70 -11.36
N THR A 23 -4.82 -8.39 -10.40
CA THR A 23 -6.16 -8.97 -10.32
C THR A 23 -7.14 -8.24 -11.25
N GLU A 24 -8.27 -8.88 -11.57
CA GLU A 24 -9.30 -8.29 -12.44
C GLU A 24 -10.17 -7.24 -11.72
N GLU A 25 -9.88 -6.92 -10.48
CA GLU A 25 -10.62 -5.92 -9.72
C GLU A 25 -10.39 -4.53 -10.29
N ASP A 26 -11.48 -3.87 -10.72
CA ASP A 26 -11.44 -2.51 -11.25
C ASP A 26 -11.31 -1.48 -10.12
N GLY A 27 -10.60 -0.38 -10.41
CA GLY A 27 -10.36 0.71 -9.47
C GLY A 27 -9.18 0.44 -8.51
N VAL A 28 -8.82 1.47 -7.77
CA VAL A 28 -7.77 1.39 -6.75
C VAL A 28 -8.29 0.58 -5.57
N SER A 29 -7.55 -0.44 -5.14
CA SER A 29 -7.92 -1.28 -4.01
C SER A 29 -7.91 -0.49 -2.69
N GLU A 30 -8.85 -0.78 -1.77
CA GLU A 30 -8.88 -0.10 -0.46
C GLU A 30 -7.56 -0.21 0.30
N LYS A 31 -6.91 -1.35 0.18
CA LYS A 31 -5.64 -1.65 0.86
C LYS A 31 -4.50 -0.77 0.36
N ASN A 32 -4.48 -0.48 -0.94
CA ASN A 32 -3.44 0.33 -1.57
C ASN A 32 -3.84 1.80 -1.76
N ALA A 33 -5.11 2.17 -1.53
CA ALA A 33 -5.58 3.54 -1.70
C ALA A 33 -4.68 4.58 -0.99
N PRO A 34 -4.24 4.37 0.26
CA PRO A 34 -3.37 5.35 0.93
C PRO A 34 -2.04 5.56 0.22
N ILE A 35 -1.37 4.48 -0.17
CA ILE A 35 -0.07 4.59 -0.85
C ILE A 35 -0.23 5.13 -2.27
N VAL A 36 -1.28 4.73 -3.00
CA VAL A 36 -1.55 5.21 -4.36
C VAL A 36 -1.81 6.71 -4.34
N HIS A 37 -2.78 7.20 -3.56
CA HIS A 37 -3.12 8.63 -3.52
C HIS A 37 -1.97 9.49 -2.99
N LYS A 38 -1.24 9.01 -1.97
CA LYS A 38 -0.03 9.67 -1.48
C LYS A 38 1.07 9.75 -2.54
N THR A 39 1.23 8.69 -3.33
CA THR A 39 2.24 8.66 -4.39
C THR A 39 1.86 9.55 -5.55
N ILE A 40 0.57 9.58 -5.98
CA ILE A 40 0.10 10.51 -7.01
C ILE A 40 0.43 11.94 -6.61
N LYS A 41 0.04 12.36 -5.40
CA LYS A 41 0.35 13.70 -4.87
C LYS A 41 1.86 13.98 -4.92
N LYS A 42 2.65 13.07 -4.35
CA LYS A 42 4.12 13.22 -4.26
C LYS A 42 4.79 13.31 -5.63
N VAL A 43 4.42 12.45 -6.57
CA VAL A 43 5.00 12.42 -7.91
C VAL A 43 4.60 13.66 -8.70
N THR A 44 3.36 14.12 -8.57
CA THR A 44 2.88 15.37 -9.17
C THR A 44 3.72 16.56 -8.70
N ASP A 45 3.84 16.75 -7.39
CA ASP A 45 4.62 17.85 -6.79
C ASP A 45 6.12 17.78 -7.17
N ASP A 46 6.66 16.57 -7.27
CA ASP A 46 8.07 16.36 -7.61
C ASP A 46 8.35 16.63 -9.10
N ILE A 47 7.44 16.27 -10.00
CA ILE A 47 7.57 16.58 -11.43
C ILE A 47 7.49 18.10 -11.62
N ASP A 48 6.54 18.78 -11.01
CA ASP A 48 6.37 20.24 -11.10
C ASP A 48 7.60 21.00 -10.59
N THR A 49 8.31 20.43 -9.63
CA THR A 49 9.54 21.00 -9.05
C THR A 49 10.82 20.38 -9.58
N LEU A 50 10.75 19.56 -10.65
CA LEU A 50 11.87 18.88 -11.32
C LEU A 50 12.70 17.98 -10.39
N LYS A 51 12.07 17.42 -9.35
CA LYS A 51 12.69 16.49 -8.40
C LYS A 51 12.52 15.03 -8.82
N MET A 52 12.98 14.69 -10.01
CA MET A 52 12.75 13.38 -10.64
C MET A 52 13.24 12.20 -9.78
N ASN A 53 14.35 12.37 -9.03
CA ASN A 53 14.87 11.30 -8.17
C ASN A 53 13.91 10.93 -7.02
N THR A 54 13.26 11.93 -6.43
CA THR A 54 12.28 11.69 -5.34
C THR A 54 10.97 11.14 -5.87
N ALA A 55 10.55 11.55 -7.06
CA ALA A 55 9.42 10.94 -7.76
C ALA A 55 9.64 9.43 -8.01
N ILE A 56 10.80 9.07 -8.57
CA ILE A 56 11.17 7.66 -8.79
C ILE A 56 11.24 6.89 -7.46
N ALA A 57 11.78 7.49 -6.41
CA ALA A 57 11.82 6.85 -5.08
C ALA A 57 10.42 6.60 -4.51
N ALA A 58 9.47 7.51 -4.73
CA ALA A 58 8.08 7.33 -4.33
C ALA A 58 7.42 6.18 -5.12
N LEU A 59 7.65 6.08 -6.43
CA LEU A 59 7.18 4.96 -7.24
C LEU A 59 7.78 3.62 -6.79
N MET A 60 9.08 3.60 -6.44
CA MET A 60 9.73 2.40 -5.87
C MET A 60 9.09 1.97 -4.56
N ALA A 61 8.75 2.91 -3.68
CA ALA A 61 8.06 2.62 -2.42
C ALA A 61 6.66 2.02 -2.67
N MET A 62 5.89 2.60 -3.60
CA MET A 62 4.58 2.08 -3.99
C MET A 62 4.66 0.66 -4.55
N VAL A 63 5.64 0.37 -5.40
CA VAL A 63 5.88 -0.99 -5.93
C VAL A 63 6.21 -1.98 -4.80
N ASN A 64 6.92 -1.57 -3.75
CA ASN A 64 7.17 -2.43 -2.58
C ASN A 64 5.87 -2.80 -1.86
N GLU A 65 4.97 -1.84 -1.68
CA GLU A 65 3.65 -2.08 -1.08
C GLU A 65 2.81 -3.04 -1.95
N PHE A 66 2.83 -2.88 -3.27
CA PHE A 66 2.11 -3.77 -4.18
C PHE A 66 2.61 -5.23 -4.09
N TYR A 67 3.92 -5.45 -3.94
CA TYR A 67 4.46 -6.80 -3.69
C TYR A 67 4.00 -7.39 -2.35
N SER A 68 3.80 -6.57 -1.34
CA SER A 68 3.35 -7.01 -0.02
C SER A 68 1.85 -7.22 0.05
N ASN A 69 1.09 -6.37 -0.63
CA ASN A 69 -0.35 -6.29 -0.51
C ASN A 69 -1.11 -7.01 -1.63
N GLY A 70 -0.45 -7.33 -2.75
CA GLY A 70 -1.11 -7.57 -4.03
C GLY A 70 -1.56 -6.25 -4.66
N LEU A 71 -2.09 -6.31 -5.87
CA LEU A 71 -2.56 -5.12 -6.57
C LEU A 71 -3.77 -5.42 -7.45
N SER A 72 -4.67 -4.44 -7.53
CA SER A 72 -5.79 -4.41 -8.44
C SER A 72 -5.38 -3.88 -9.83
N ARG A 73 -6.30 -4.01 -10.79
CA ARG A 73 -6.15 -3.40 -12.11
C ARG A 73 -6.01 -1.88 -12.03
N GLY A 74 -6.78 -1.23 -11.15
CA GLY A 74 -6.68 0.23 -10.94
C GLY A 74 -5.40 0.67 -10.24
N ASP A 75 -4.85 -0.14 -9.33
CA ASP A 75 -3.53 0.12 -8.72
C ASP A 75 -2.43 0.13 -9.79
N PHE A 76 -2.47 -0.86 -10.69
CA PHE A 76 -1.48 -0.97 -11.77
C PHE A 76 -1.63 0.13 -12.80
N GLU A 77 -2.86 0.50 -13.15
CA GLU A 77 -3.17 1.63 -14.04
C GLU A 77 -2.56 2.93 -13.50
N ALA A 78 -2.78 3.24 -12.23
CA ALA A 78 -2.22 4.43 -11.59
C ALA A 78 -0.68 4.42 -11.62
N LEU A 79 -0.05 3.26 -11.37
CA LEU A 79 1.40 3.11 -11.48
C LEU A 79 1.89 3.41 -12.89
N LEU A 80 1.26 2.84 -13.93
CA LEU A 80 1.67 3.02 -15.32
C LEU A 80 1.53 4.47 -15.76
N LEU A 81 0.44 5.15 -15.41
CA LEU A 81 0.24 6.55 -15.72
C LEU A 81 1.34 7.43 -15.12
N MET A 82 1.66 7.22 -13.84
CA MET A 82 2.73 7.98 -13.17
C MET A 82 4.14 7.63 -13.67
N LEU A 83 4.34 6.41 -14.14
CA LEU A 83 5.64 5.95 -14.65
C LEU A 83 5.87 6.37 -16.10
N SER A 84 4.82 6.72 -16.85
CA SER A 84 4.91 7.02 -18.29
C SER A 84 5.95 8.11 -18.64
N PRO A 85 6.15 9.18 -17.86
CA PRO A 85 7.20 10.18 -18.16
C PRO A 85 8.63 9.65 -18.00
N PHE A 86 8.83 8.58 -17.25
CA PHE A 86 10.14 8.03 -16.89
C PHE A 86 10.53 6.82 -17.75
N ALA A 87 9.56 6.01 -18.14
CA ALA A 87 9.78 4.77 -18.89
C ALA A 87 8.69 4.54 -19.95
N PRO A 88 8.49 5.46 -20.92
CA PRO A 88 7.35 5.46 -21.82
C PRO A 88 7.21 4.15 -22.61
N HIS A 89 8.29 3.64 -23.19
CA HIS A 89 8.22 2.43 -24.03
C HIS A 89 7.73 1.19 -23.26
N MET A 90 8.24 0.98 -22.05
CA MET A 90 7.81 -0.14 -21.21
C MET A 90 6.36 0.04 -20.75
N VAL A 91 5.97 1.25 -20.40
CA VAL A 91 4.61 1.56 -19.97
C VAL A 91 3.61 1.31 -21.09
N GLU A 92 3.89 1.76 -22.31
CA GLU A 92 2.97 1.56 -23.45
C GLU A 92 2.82 0.07 -23.78
N GLU A 93 3.89 -0.72 -23.74
CA GLU A 93 3.82 -2.16 -23.92
C GLU A 93 2.93 -2.83 -22.86
N LEU A 94 3.12 -2.50 -21.58
CA LEU A 94 2.30 -3.03 -20.49
C LEU A 94 0.85 -2.54 -20.57
N TRP A 95 0.64 -1.31 -21.02
CA TRP A 95 -0.67 -0.71 -21.22
C TRP A 95 -1.49 -1.47 -22.28
N GLU A 96 -0.86 -1.82 -23.38
CA GLU A 96 -1.47 -2.60 -24.44
C GLU A 96 -1.72 -4.05 -23.99
N GLN A 97 -0.70 -4.73 -23.44
CA GLN A 97 -0.79 -6.12 -22.98
C GLN A 97 -1.89 -6.32 -21.93
N LYS A 98 -2.10 -5.36 -21.04
CA LYS A 98 -3.16 -5.41 -20.01
C LYS A 98 -4.49 -4.88 -20.50
N GLY A 99 -4.60 -4.47 -21.77
CA GLY A 99 -5.84 -4.03 -22.37
C GLY A 99 -6.39 -2.71 -21.85
N PHE A 100 -5.55 -1.85 -21.26
CA PHE A 100 -5.99 -0.52 -20.79
C PHE A 100 -6.41 0.38 -21.93
N ALA A 101 -5.77 0.26 -23.11
CA ALA A 101 -6.14 1.02 -24.29
C ALA A 101 -7.64 0.90 -24.64
N ALA A 102 -8.24 -0.27 -24.43
CA ALA A 102 -9.68 -0.49 -24.68
C ALA A 102 -10.57 0.37 -23.77
N LYS A 103 -10.17 0.61 -22.53
CA LYS A 103 -10.86 1.49 -21.57
C LYS A 103 -10.81 2.96 -22.00
N TYR A 104 -9.78 3.35 -22.73
CA TYR A 104 -9.47 4.74 -23.12
C TYR A 104 -9.58 4.97 -24.63
N GLU A 105 -10.51 4.32 -25.30
CA GLU A 105 -10.79 4.51 -26.74
C GLU A 105 -9.57 4.31 -27.65
N GLY A 106 -8.67 3.42 -27.27
CA GLY A 106 -7.43 3.14 -28.00
C GLY A 106 -6.28 4.10 -27.70
N LYS A 107 -6.40 4.98 -26.71
CA LYS A 107 -5.34 5.90 -26.33
C LYS A 107 -4.17 5.17 -25.68
N MET A 108 -2.97 5.68 -25.97
CA MET A 108 -1.75 5.33 -25.24
C MET A 108 -1.77 5.91 -23.82
N ALA A 109 -1.02 5.34 -22.91
CA ALA A 109 -0.93 5.83 -21.53
C ALA A 109 -0.53 7.31 -21.47
N MET A 110 0.44 7.73 -22.28
CA MET A 110 0.88 9.12 -22.35
C MET A 110 -0.18 10.11 -22.89
N GLN A 111 -1.25 9.62 -23.50
CA GLN A 111 -2.36 10.43 -24.01
C GLN A 111 -3.53 10.51 -23.02
N CYS A 112 -3.49 9.72 -21.95
CA CYS A 112 -4.49 9.71 -20.91
C CYS A 112 -4.28 10.89 -19.92
N ALA A 113 -5.35 11.24 -19.20
CA ALA A 113 -5.24 12.23 -18.15
C ALA A 113 -4.32 11.75 -17.02
N TRP A 114 -3.58 12.70 -16.44
CA TRP A 114 -2.80 12.42 -15.23
C TRP A 114 -3.73 11.98 -14.10
N PRO A 115 -3.34 10.98 -13.28
CA PRO A 115 -4.20 10.49 -12.23
C PRO A 115 -4.41 11.56 -11.15
N GLU A 116 -5.64 11.66 -10.67
CA GLU A 116 -6.01 12.56 -9.58
C GLU A 116 -5.90 11.84 -8.22
N TYR A 117 -5.53 12.57 -7.19
CA TYR A 117 -5.51 12.07 -5.84
C TYR A 117 -6.64 12.64 -4.99
N ASP A 118 -7.12 11.85 -4.05
CA ASP A 118 -8.05 12.25 -3.01
C ASP A 118 -7.28 12.41 -1.70
N GLU A 119 -7.24 13.64 -1.18
CA GLU A 119 -6.51 13.96 0.05
C GLU A 119 -7.00 13.12 1.24
N SER A 120 -8.29 12.84 1.31
CA SER A 120 -8.87 12.04 2.40
C SER A 120 -8.38 10.58 2.40
N LYS A 121 -7.92 10.09 1.25
CA LYS A 121 -7.40 8.73 1.07
C LYS A 121 -5.88 8.64 1.21
N THR A 122 -5.18 9.75 1.38
CA THR A 122 -3.72 9.74 1.56
C THR A 122 -3.29 9.20 2.92
N VAL A 123 -4.21 9.10 3.87
CA VAL A 123 -3.98 8.57 5.20
C VAL A 123 -4.59 7.17 5.28
N ALA A 124 -3.84 6.21 5.81
CA ALA A 124 -4.39 4.89 6.06
C ALA A 124 -5.58 4.99 7.02
N SER A 125 -6.73 4.43 6.63
CA SER A 125 -7.91 4.38 7.49
C SER A 125 -7.78 3.33 8.60
N SER A 126 -6.88 2.37 8.45
CA SER A 126 -6.61 1.30 9.41
C SER A 126 -5.11 1.06 9.59
N VAL A 127 -4.74 0.50 10.72
CA VAL A 127 -3.37 0.18 11.10
C VAL A 127 -3.29 -1.24 11.65
N GLU A 128 -2.21 -1.94 11.30
CA GLU A 128 -1.90 -3.23 11.88
C GLU A 128 -1.19 -3.03 13.22
N MET A 129 -1.77 -3.54 14.30
CA MET A 129 -1.24 -3.44 15.66
C MET A 129 -0.81 -4.79 16.20
N ALA A 130 0.37 -4.84 16.81
CA ALA A 130 0.85 -6.04 17.49
C ALA A 130 0.04 -6.29 18.78
N VAL A 131 -0.37 -7.55 18.99
CA VAL A 131 -1.03 -7.97 20.22
C VAL A 131 -0.10 -8.82 21.06
N GLN A 132 0.06 -8.43 22.31
CA GLN A 132 0.81 -9.17 23.32
C GLN A 132 -0.11 -9.60 24.47
N VAL A 133 0.20 -10.76 25.06
CA VAL A 133 -0.42 -11.21 26.30
C VAL A 133 0.71 -11.43 27.33
N SER A 134 0.68 -10.66 28.41
CA SER A 134 1.73 -10.63 29.44
C SER A 134 3.14 -10.53 28.84
N GLY A 135 3.30 -9.62 27.84
CA GLY A 135 4.58 -9.35 27.16
C GLY A 135 4.95 -10.34 26.05
N LYS A 136 4.20 -11.42 25.83
CA LYS A 136 4.47 -12.38 24.75
C LYS A 136 3.62 -12.06 23.52
N PHE A 137 4.25 -11.92 22.36
CA PHE A 137 3.59 -11.70 21.09
C PHE A 137 2.62 -12.86 20.75
N LYS A 138 1.39 -12.52 20.35
CA LYS A 138 0.33 -13.50 20.00
C LYS A 138 -0.21 -13.35 18.59
N GLY A 139 0.04 -12.23 17.94
CA GLY A 139 -0.42 -11.96 16.59
C GLY A 139 -0.59 -10.47 16.35
N THR A 140 -1.24 -10.14 15.25
CA THR A 140 -1.59 -8.77 14.86
C THR A 140 -3.09 -8.65 14.65
N ILE A 141 -3.60 -7.44 14.81
CA ILE A 141 -4.99 -7.06 14.53
C ILE A 141 -4.99 -5.83 13.64
N ILE A 142 -6.01 -5.69 12.80
CA ILE A 142 -6.23 -4.49 11.99
C ILE A 142 -7.34 -3.69 12.67
N VAL A 143 -7.05 -2.45 13.00
CA VAL A 143 -8.01 -1.52 13.64
C VAL A 143 -7.95 -0.16 12.95
N PRO A 144 -9.01 0.66 12.99
CA PRO A 144 -8.95 2.04 12.51
C PRO A 144 -7.80 2.81 13.16
N VAL A 145 -7.19 3.72 12.40
CA VAL A 145 -6.13 4.59 12.93
C VAL A 145 -6.70 5.41 14.10
N ASP A 146 -5.90 5.59 15.14
CA ASP A 146 -6.26 6.31 16.36
C ASP A 146 -7.42 5.70 17.17
N SER A 147 -7.76 4.42 16.94
CA SER A 147 -8.75 3.70 17.76
C SER A 147 -8.48 3.86 19.25
N ASP A 148 -9.55 3.96 20.02
CA ASP A 148 -9.48 3.95 21.47
C ASP A 148 -9.06 2.58 22.02
N GLN A 149 -8.75 2.55 23.32
CA GLN A 149 -8.30 1.33 23.97
C GLN A 149 -9.36 0.22 23.95
N ASP A 150 -10.64 0.56 24.09
CA ASP A 150 -11.72 -0.42 24.20
C ASP A 150 -11.94 -1.11 22.85
N THR A 151 -11.99 -0.36 21.75
CA THR A 151 -12.06 -0.90 20.38
C THR A 151 -10.89 -1.84 20.08
N VAL A 152 -9.65 -1.44 20.46
CA VAL A 152 -8.46 -2.26 20.24
C VAL A 152 -8.50 -3.55 21.08
N VAL A 153 -8.98 -3.49 22.31
CA VAL A 153 -9.12 -4.65 23.20
C VAL A 153 -10.17 -5.61 22.68
N GLU A 154 -11.30 -5.12 22.19
CA GLU A 154 -12.35 -5.97 21.59
C GLU A 154 -11.83 -6.67 20.33
N ALA A 155 -11.17 -5.95 19.43
CA ALA A 155 -10.54 -6.52 18.25
C ALA A 155 -9.48 -7.57 18.62
N ALA A 156 -8.68 -7.31 19.66
CA ALA A 156 -7.69 -8.26 20.15
C ALA A 156 -8.34 -9.55 20.69
N LYS A 157 -9.42 -9.44 21.46
CA LYS A 157 -10.17 -10.60 21.98
C LYS A 157 -10.84 -11.43 20.88
N ALA A 158 -11.24 -10.81 19.79
CA ALA A 158 -11.82 -11.49 18.62
C ALA A 158 -10.79 -12.37 17.88
N SER A 159 -9.50 -12.13 18.04
CA SER A 159 -8.44 -12.95 17.44
C SER A 159 -8.37 -14.31 18.14
N GLU A 160 -8.49 -15.40 17.38
CA GLU A 160 -8.49 -16.78 17.89
C GLU A 160 -7.26 -17.11 18.75
N LYS A 161 -6.07 -16.64 18.31
CA LYS A 161 -4.80 -16.87 19.04
C LYS A 161 -4.78 -16.15 20.38
N VAL A 162 -5.35 -14.95 20.44
CA VAL A 162 -5.43 -14.16 21.66
C VAL A 162 -6.51 -14.73 22.59
N ALA A 163 -7.68 -15.06 22.05
CA ALA A 163 -8.78 -15.69 22.82
C ALA A 163 -8.33 -16.97 23.52
N LYS A 164 -7.58 -17.84 22.81
CA LYS A 164 -6.98 -19.05 23.42
C LYS A 164 -5.96 -18.72 24.51
N ALA A 165 -5.22 -17.63 24.35
CA ALA A 165 -4.17 -17.25 25.31
C ALA A 165 -4.70 -16.58 26.58
N ILE A 166 -5.92 -16.04 26.55
CA ILE A 166 -6.58 -15.40 27.71
C ILE A 166 -7.71 -16.27 28.30
N ALA A 167 -7.97 -17.45 27.71
CA ALA A 167 -9.03 -18.34 28.16
C ALA A 167 -8.87 -18.71 29.65
N GLY A 168 -9.90 -18.41 30.44
CA GLY A 168 -9.90 -18.67 31.89
C GLY A 168 -9.08 -17.69 32.74
N MET A 169 -8.54 -16.63 32.14
CA MET A 169 -7.75 -15.61 32.82
C MET A 169 -8.50 -14.27 32.86
N GLN A 170 -8.26 -13.48 33.88
CA GLN A 170 -8.81 -12.13 34.01
C GLN A 170 -7.79 -11.09 33.53
N ILE A 171 -8.22 -10.16 32.66
CA ILE A 171 -7.38 -9.04 32.23
C ILE A 171 -7.28 -8.05 33.41
N VAL A 172 -6.08 -7.88 33.94
CA VAL A 172 -5.81 -7.01 35.11
C VAL A 172 -5.39 -5.62 34.66
N LYS A 173 -4.70 -5.52 33.54
CA LYS A 173 -4.19 -4.24 33.00
C LYS A 173 -4.05 -4.33 31.48
N VAL A 174 -4.37 -3.22 30.81
CA VAL A 174 -4.12 -3.04 29.38
C VAL A 174 -3.07 -1.94 29.20
N ILE A 175 -2.05 -2.22 28.40
CA ILE A 175 -1.08 -1.23 27.95
C ILE A 175 -1.33 -1.02 26.46
N HIS A 176 -1.85 0.14 26.10
CA HIS A 176 -2.16 0.52 24.73
C HIS A 176 -1.19 1.60 24.25
N VAL A 177 -0.44 1.33 23.20
CA VAL A 177 0.39 2.31 22.49
C VAL A 177 -0.28 2.54 21.12
N LYS A 178 -0.84 3.73 20.94
CA LYS A 178 -1.61 4.10 19.74
C LYS A 178 -0.87 3.71 18.46
N ASN A 179 -1.60 3.08 17.56
CA ASN A 179 -1.12 2.68 16.23
C ASN A 179 0.10 1.74 16.22
N LYS A 180 0.43 1.11 17.35
CA LYS A 180 1.63 0.23 17.45
C LYS A 180 1.33 -1.12 18.07
N LEU A 181 0.90 -1.13 19.32
CA LEU A 181 0.69 -2.38 20.05
C LEU A 181 -0.35 -2.26 21.15
N VAL A 182 -0.94 -3.38 21.49
CA VAL A 182 -1.70 -3.58 22.71
C VAL A 182 -1.12 -4.78 23.48
N ASN A 183 -0.92 -4.61 24.79
CA ASN A 183 -0.46 -5.68 25.67
C ASN A 183 -1.49 -5.91 26.77
N LEU A 184 -2.10 -7.10 26.77
CA LEU A 184 -3.10 -7.55 27.74
C LEU A 184 -2.36 -8.27 28.88
N ILE A 185 -2.33 -7.68 30.07
CA ILE A 185 -1.76 -8.33 31.25
C ILE A 185 -2.86 -9.12 31.94
N VAL A 186 -2.68 -10.43 32.00
CA VAL A 186 -3.65 -11.37 32.55
C VAL A 186 -3.11 -12.03 33.81
N LYS A 187 -4.06 -12.45 34.69
CA LYS A 187 -3.80 -13.18 35.93
C LYS A 187 -4.76 -14.36 36.02
#